data_83e87e4667bad9699022ebe2e36cc748
#
_entry.id   83e87e4667bad9699022ebe2e36cc748
#
_cell.length_a   1.000
_cell.length_b   1.000
_cell.length_c   1.000
_cell.angle_alpha   90.00
_cell.angle_beta   90.00
_cell.angle_gamma   90.00
#
_symmetry.space_group_name_H-M   'P 1'
#
loop_
_entity.id
_entity.type
_entity.pdbx_description
1 polymer ?
#
loop_
_entity_poly.entity_id
_entity_poly.type
_entity_poly.pdbx_seq_one_letter_code
_entity_poly.pdbx_strand_id
1 'polypeptide(L)'
;MKTIRVVSIILISFLFSTMKGTAQVDSVKIITSSLCSTCKEAIEHNLSFEKGVKSAVVDIDTRVLSVTYNSKKTNPEKIRIAVTKIGYDADSLKADQKAFNKLPDCCKDPDAHH
;
A
#
# COMPACT_ATOMS: atom_id res chain seq x y z
N MET A 1 47.84 23.83 18.38
CA MET A 1 47.05 22.92 19.23
C MET A 1 45.57 23.29 19.29
N LYS A 2 45.20 24.56 19.35
CA LYS A 2 43.80 24.98 19.33
C LYS A 2 43.09 24.70 18.00
N THR A 3 43.80 24.72 16.90
CA THR A 3 43.26 24.44 15.56
C THR A 3 42.87 22.97 15.34
N ILE A 4 43.56 22.02 15.97
CA ILE A 4 43.30 20.59 15.84
C ILE A 4 41.99 20.22 16.59
N ARG A 5 41.71 20.86 17.68
CA ARG A 5 40.46 20.63 18.46
C ARG A 5 39.22 21.12 17.74
N VAL A 6 39.32 22.24 17.04
CA VAL A 6 38.22 22.81 16.26
C VAL A 6 37.91 21.92 15.04
N VAL A 7 38.94 21.42 14.38
CA VAL A 7 38.81 20.51 13.23
C VAL A 7 38.14 19.20 13.66
N SER A 8 38.48 18.68 14.84
CA SER A 8 37.90 17.45 15.40
C SER A 8 36.40 17.61 15.67
N ILE A 9 35.98 18.76 16.19
CA ILE A 9 34.58 19.05 16.46
C ILE A 9 33.77 19.17 15.17
N ILE A 10 34.33 19.80 14.15
CA ILE A 10 33.70 19.95 12.83
C ILE A 10 33.49 18.59 12.16
N LEU A 11 34.46 17.68 12.27
CA LEU A 11 34.37 16.32 11.71
C LEU A 11 33.28 15.49 12.40
N ILE A 12 33.13 15.63 13.72
CA ILE A 12 32.08 14.95 14.48
C ILE A 12 30.70 15.48 14.09
N SER A 13 30.59 16.79 13.89
CA SER A 13 29.34 17.43 13.45
C SER A 13 28.90 16.94 12.06
N PHE A 14 29.82 16.69 11.17
CA PHE A 14 29.54 16.22 9.82
C PHE A 14 29.03 14.78 9.82
N LEU A 15 29.53 13.94 10.71
CA LEU A 15 29.10 12.55 10.84
C LEU A 15 27.64 12.43 11.31
N PHE A 16 27.17 13.39 12.12
CA PHE A 16 25.81 13.40 12.60
C PHE A 16 24.77 13.74 11.52
N SER A 17 25.16 14.50 10.51
CA SER A 17 24.26 14.90 9.44
C SER A 17 23.98 13.79 8.41
N THR A 18 24.74 12.69 8.43
CA THR A 18 24.51 11.55 7.54
C THR A 18 23.60 10.48 8.11
N MET A 19 23.16 10.62 9.36
CA MET A 19 22.29 9.66 10.03
C MET A 19 20.80 10.00 9.94
N LYS A 20 20.38 10.75 8.96
CA LYS A 20 18.95 10.91 8.70
C LYS A 20 18.42 9.59 8.17
N GLY A 21 17.91 8.78 9.09
CA GLY A 21 17.25 7.55 8.78
C GLY A 21 16.14 7.80 7.78
N THR A 22 16.23 7.16 6.67
CA THR A 22 15.27 7.27 5.60
C THR A 22 14.20 6.22 5.77
N ALA A 23 13.13 6.58 6.47
CA ALA A 23 11.91 5.81 6.38
C ALA A 23 11.35 6.04 4.98
N GLN A 24 11.44 5.03 4.12
CA GLN A 24 10.92 5.05 2.75
C GLN A 24 9.45 4.62 2.77
N VAL A 25 8.62 5.37 3.48
CA VAL A 25 7.20 5.10 3.59
C VAL A 25 6.43 6.06 2.70
N ASP A 26 5.65 5.51 1.80
CA ASP A 26 4.77 6.25 0.92
C ASP A 26 3.35 5.74 1.05
N SER A 27 2.40 6.46 0.45
CA SER A 27 1.00 6.04 0.43
C SER A 27 0.40 6.26 -0.96
N VAL A 28 -0.62 5.45 -1.27
CA VAL A 28 -1.36 5.53 -2.52
C VAL A 28 -2.84 5.28 -2.25
N LYS A 29 -3.70 5.94 -3.01
CA LYS A 29 -5.14 5.69 -3.01
C LYS A 29 -5.54 5.06 -4.33
N ILE A 30 -6.28 3.96 -4.26
CA ILE A 30 -6.70 3.18 -5.42
C ILE A 30 -8.21 3.03 -5.36
N ILE A 31 -8.88 3.37 -6.45
CA ILE A 31 -10.32 3.12 -6.57
C ILE A 31 -10.52 1.66 -6.92
N THR A 32 -11.31 0.96 -6.10
CA THR A 32 -11.56 -0.47 -6.29
C THR A 32 -13.02 -0.72 -6.64
N SER A 33 -13.33 -1.95 -7.05
CA SER A 33 -14.70 -2.43 -7.27
C SER A 33 -15.29 -3.11 -6.04
N SER A 34 -14.79 -2.78 -4.83
CA SER A 34 -15.33 -3.32 -3.58
C SER A 34 -16.74 -2.83 -3.34
N LEU A 35 -17.65 -3.73 -2.94
CA LEU A 35 -19.09 -3.44 -2.81
C LEU A 35 -19.62 -3.59 -1.39
N CYS A 36 -18.94 -4.32 -0.51
CA CYS A 36 -19.46 -4.64 0.82
C CYS A 36 -18.31 -4.90 1.81
N SER A 37 -18.66 -5.12 3.08
CA SER A 37 -17.69 -5.41 4.14
C SER A 37 -16.86 -6.68 3.86
N THR A 38 -17.45 -7.68 3.21
CA THR A 38 -16.71 -8.88 2.81
C THR A 38 -15.60 -8.55 1.82
N CYS A 39 -15.85 -7.66 0.85
CA CYS A 39 -14.86 -7.18 -0.10
C CYS A 39 -13.75 -6.42 0.61
N LYS A 40 -14.12 -5.53 1.51
CA LYS A 40 -13.17 -4.76 2.33
C LYS A 40 -12.22 -5.69 3.08
N GLU A 41 -12.77 -6.67 3.79
CA GLU A 41 -11.98 -7.62 4.57
C GLU A 41 -11.05 -8.45 3.68
N ALA A 42 -11.54 -8.90 2.54
CA ALA A 42 -10.75 -9.69 1.59
C ALA A 42 -9.57 -8.91 1.05
N ILE A 43 -9.78 -7.66 0.65
CA ILE A 43 -8.71 -6.80 0.12
C ILE A 43 -7.69 -6.49 1.21
N GLU A 44 -8.14 -6.05 2.38
CA GLU A 44 -7.25 -5.70 3.50
C GLU A 44 -6.44 -6.90 3.97
N HIS A 45 -7.08 -8.05 4.11
CA HIS A 45 -6.42 -9.28 4.54
C HIS A 45 -5.34 -9.71 3.54
N ASN A 46 -5.69 -9.79 2.26
CA ASN A 46 -4.74 -10.24 1.24
C ASN A 46 -3.57 -9.27 1.07
N LEU A 47 -3.83 -7.96 1.08
CA LEU A 47 -2.77 -6.97 0.96
C LEU A 47 -1.85 -6.93 2.17
N SER A 48 -2.30 -7.37 3.35
CA SER A 48 -1.44 -7.44 4.53
C SER A 48 -0.26 -8.40 4.34
N PHE A 49 -0.37 -9.35 3.41
CA PHE A 49 0.69 -10.30 3.07
C PHE A 49 1.50 -9.88 1.84
N GLU A 50 1.11 -8.80 1.17
CA GLU A 50 1.83 -8.33 0.00
C GLU A 50 3.16 -7.69 0.39
N LYS A 51 4.22 -8.05 -0.33
CA LYS A 51 5.57 -7.55 -0.06
C LYS A 51 5.60 -6.02 -0.07
N GLY A 52 6.10 -5.43 1.00
CA GLY A 52 6.29 -4.00 1.11
C GLY A 52 5.06 -3.22 1.57
N VAL A 53 3.90 -3.85 1.67
CA VAL A 53 2.69 -3.21 2.20
C VAL A 53 2.75 -3.15 3.72
N LYS A 54 2.54 -1.97 4.27
CA LYS A 54 2.51 -1.74 5.72
C LYS A 54 1.09 -1.73 6.26
N SER A 55 0.18 -1.09 5.55
CA SER A 55 -1.24 -1.07 5.92
C SER A 55 -2.11 -0.89 4.68
N ALA A 56 -3.32 -1.41 4.75
CA ALA A 56 -4.32 -1.28 3.70
C ALA A 56 -5.69 -1.12 4.35
N VAL A 57 -6.41 -0.06 3.97
CA VAL A 57 -7.74 0.24 4.50
C VAL A 57 -8.66 0.61 3.34
N VAL A 58 -9.80 -0.09 3.25
CA VAL A 58 -10.84 0.20 2.24
C VAL A 58 -11.96 0.98 2.89
N ASP A 59 -12.34 2.09 2.26
CA ASP A 59 -13.56 2.81 2.57
C ASP A 59 -14.67 2.27 1.67
N ILE A 60 -15.68 1.63 2.26
CA ILE A 60 -16.77 1.00 1.50
C ILE A 60 -17.61 2.04 0.77
N ASP A 61 -17.83 3.20 1.37
CA ASP A 61 -18.70 4.24 0.82
C ASP A 61 -18.12 4.84 -0.46
N THR A 62 -16.81 5.09 -0.47
CA THR A 62 -16.11 5.69 -1.62
C THR A 62 -15.45 4.65 -2.51
N ARG A 63 -15.30 3.40 -2.03
CA ARG A 63 -14.57 2.31 -2.69
C ARG A 63 -13.07 2.60 -2.83
N VAL A 64 -12.56 3.54 -2.06
CA VAL A 64 -11.15 3.92 -2.10
C VAL A 64 -10.36 3.06 -1.13
N LEU A 65 -9.32 2.42 -1.67
CA LEU A 65 -8.32 1.69 -0.91
C LEU A 65 -7.14 2.62 -0.63
N SER A 66 -6.81 2.82 0.63
CA SER A 66 -5.64 3.58 1.05
C SER A 66 -4.55 2.60 1.49
N VAL A 67 -3.40 2.64 0.84
CA VAL A 67 -2.28 1.74 1.15
C VAL A 67 -1.06 2.55 1.56
N THR A 68 -0.48 2.16 2.68
CA THR A 68 0.83 2.65 3.12
C THR A 68 1.86 1.55 2.86
N TYR A 69 2.95 1.90 2.22
CA TYR A 69 3.92 0.91 1.77
C TYR A 69 5.36 1.42 1.86
N ASN A 70 6.30 0.48 1.81
CA ASN A 70 7.73 0.77 1.75
C ASN A 70 8.14 0.91 0.27
N SER A 71 8.51 2.13 -0.13
CA SER A 71 8.84 2.45 -1.52
C SER A 71 10.12 1.78 -2.03
N LYS A 72 10.93 1.22 -1.15
CA LYS A 72 12.09 0.41 -1.54
C LYS A 72 11.70 -1.02 -1.93
N LYS A 73 10.54 -1.50 -1.48
CA LYS A 73 10.12 -2.89 -1.68
C LYS A 73 9.00 -3.04 -2.71
N THR A 74 8.18 -2.02 -2.88
CA THR A 74 7.04 -2.05 -3.80
C THR A 74 6.74 -0.66 -4.34
N ASN A 75 5.73 -0.57 -5.19
CA ASN A 75 5.29 0.69 -5.80
C ASN A 75 3.78 0.61 -6.09
N PRO A 76 3.12 1.75 -6.42
CA PRO A 76 1.68 1.76 -6.69
C PRO A 76 1.24 0.78 -7.77
N GLU A 77 2.01 0.61 -8.84
CA GLU A 77 1.67 -0.30 -9.92
C GLU A 77 1.62 -1.75 -9.46
N LYS A 78 2.61 -2.18 -8.69
CA LYS A 78 2.64 -3.54 -8.12
C LYS A 78 1.49 -3.77 -7.16
N ILE A 79 1.11 -2.75 -6.39
CA ILE A 79 -0.03 -2.82 -5.47
C ILE A 79 -1.33 -2.95 -6.25
N ARG A 80 -1.52 -2.18 -7.33
CA ARG A 80 -2.69 -2.32 -8.21
C ARG A 80 -2.80 -3.73 -8.79
N ILE A 81 -1.69 -4.26 -9.27
CA ILE A 81 -1.64 -5.63 -9.81
C ILE A 81 -2.04 -6.64 -8.72
N ALA A 82 -1.55 -6.46 -7.49
CA ALA A 82 -1.92 -7.33 -6.37
C ALA A 82 -3.44 -7.30 -6.11
N VAL A 83 -4.05 -6.13 -6.17
CA VAL A 83 -5.51 -5.97 -6.01
C VAL A 83 -6.26 -6.73 -7.10
N THR A 84 -5.81 -6.65 -8.37
CA THR A 84 -6.45 -7.37 -9.46
C THR A 84 -6.37 -8.89 -9.29
N LYS A 85 -5.30 -9.39 -8.71
CA LYS A 85 -5.13 -10.83 -8.44
C LYS A 85 -6.04 -11.34 -7.32
N ILE A 86 -6.51 -10.45 -6.46
CA ILE A 86 -7.51 -10.79 -5.45
C ILE A 86 -8.90 -10.93 -6.09
N GLY A 87 -9.14 -10.23 -7.20
CA GLY A 87 -10.39 -10.30 -7.95
C GLY A 87 -11.12 -8.97 -8.07
N TYR A 88 -10.47 -7.85 -7.74
CA TYR A 88 -11.08 -6.52 -7.78
C TYR A 88 -10.38 -5.63 -8.80
N ASP A 89 -11.14 -4.70 -9.38
CA ASP A 89 -10.56 -3.65 -10.22
C ASP A 89 -9.67 -2.74 -9.35
N ALA A 90 -8.61 -2.22 -9.93
CA ALA A 90 -7.69 -1.29 -9.28
C ALA A 90 -7.43 -0.12 -10.24
N ASP A 91 -8.11 0.99 -10.01
CA ASP A 91 -8.13 2.15 -10.91
C ASP A 91 -8.53 1.70 -12.33
N SER A 92 -7.67 1.88 -13.33
CA SER A 92 -7.94 1.46 -14.71
C SER A 92 -7.67 -0.02 -14.99
N LEU A 93 -7.00 -0.72 -14.07
CA LEU A 93 -6.70 -2.14 -14.23
C LEU A 93 -7.93 -2.98 -13.88
N LYS A 94 -8.26 -3.93 -14.75
CA LYS A 94 -9.38 -4.84 -14.54
C LYS A 94 -8.97 -6.03 -13.69
N ALA A 95 -9.91 -6.50 -12.87
CA ALA A 95 -9.72 -7.68 -12.04
C ALA A 95 -9.31 -8.89 -12.88
N ASP A 96 -8.48 -9.74 -12.30
CA ASP A 96 -8.21 -11.04 -12.87
C ASP A 96 -9.51 -11.86 -12.92
N GLN A 97 -9.88 -12.36 -14.10
CA GLN A 97 -11.19 -13.01 -14.32
C GLN A 97 -11.37 -14.27 -13.47
N LYS A 98 -10.32 -15.06 -13.32
CA LYS A 98 -10.39 -16.27 -12.50
C LYS A 98 -10.60 -15.95 -11.02
N ALA A 99 -9.90 -14.94 -10.52
CA ALA A 99 -10.05 -14.49 -9.14
C ALA A 99 -11.43 -13.89 -8.92
N PHE A 100 -11.89 -13.05 -9.83
CA PHE A 100 -13.23 -12.45 -9.78
C PHE A 100 -14.33 -13.52 -9.70
N ASN A 101 -14.21 -14.59 -10.50
CA ASN A 101 -15.21 -15.66 -10.53
C ASN A 101 -15.30 -16.42 -9.20
N LYS A 102 -14.25 -16.37 -8.37
CA LYS A 102 -14.22 -17.04 -7.07
C LYS A 102 -14.76 -16.15 -5.95
N LEU A 103 -15.05 -14.88 -6.20
CA LEU A 103 -15.58 -13.98 -5.19
C LEU A 103 -17.00 -14.38 -4.78
N PRO A 104 -17.41 -14.07 -3.52
CA PRO A 104 -18.81 -14.19 -3.10
C PRO A 104 -19.72 -13.33 -3.98
N ASP A 105 -20.98 -13.70 -4.08
CA ASP A 105 -21.95 -12.98 -4.91
C ASP A 105 -22.07 -11.50 -4.52
N CYS A 106 -22.00 -11.17 -3.25
CA CYS A 106 -22.06 -9.78 -2.78
C CYS A 106 -20.87 -8.92 -3.29
N CYS A 107 -19.78 -9.55 -3.71
CA CYS A 107 -18.61 -8.87 -4.28
C CYS A 107 -18.65 -8.80 -5.79
N LYS A 108 -19.59 -9.45 -6.45
CA LYS A 108 -19.74 -9.48 -7.90
C LYS A 108 -20.93 -8.66 -8.40
N ASP A 109 -22.00 -8.59 -7.61
CA ASP A 109 -23.26 -7.97 -8.00
C ASP A 109 -23.66 -6.94 -6.93
N PRO A 110 -23.80 -5.65 -7.30
CA PRO A 110 -24.24 -4.62 -6.36
C PRO A 110 -25.66 -4.84 -5.83
N ASP A 111 -26.47 -5.61 -6.54
CA ASP A 111 -27.86 -5.89 -6.12
C ASP A 111 -27.97 -7.14 -5.23
N ALA A 112 -26.87 -7.86 -5.00
CA ALA A 112 -26.85 -9.06 -4.16
C ALA A 112 -26.68 -8.76 -2.67
N HIS A 113 -26.84 -7.53 -2.23
CA HIS A 113 -26.75 -7.13 -0.83
C HIS A 113 -28.04 -7.42 -0.08
N HIS A 114 -27.92 -8.24 0.90
CA HIS A 114 -29.05 -8.57 1.78
C HIS A 114 -28.66 -8.41 3.23
#